data_a19382655e99e72e5de2582f486f3a04
#
_entry.id   a19382655e99e72e5de2582f486f3a04
#
_cell.length_a   1.000
_cell.length_b   1.000
_cell.length_c   1.000
_cell.angle_alpha   90.00
_cell.angle_beta   90.00
_cell.angle_gamma   90.00
#
_symmetry.space_group_name_H-M   'P 1'
#
loop_
_entity.id
_entity.type
_entity.pdbx_description
1 polymer ?
#
loop_
_entity_poly.entity_id
_entity_poly.type
_entity_poly.pdbx_seq_one_letter_code
_entity_poly.pdbx_strand_id
1 'polypeptide(L)'
;LEYEYFPFDPKGYKLVLVNSCVKHELASSAYNDRRRSCENVVSHIAAKHVGIETLRDADWAMLEEVKPEVSEEDYNCAKYVIGEKDRVLAVCEALKAGDYETVGEKMYETHEGLSRDYKVSCPELDFLNEIARDCGVTGSRVMGGGFGGCTINLVEDALYNHFIDTVKLKYKAKFGKEPLVYNVVIGDGSRKLL
;
A
#
# COMPACT_ATOMS: atom_id res chain seq x y z
N LEU A 1 -0.79 -12.22 20.17
CA LEU A 1 -1.22 -11.81 18.82
C LEU A 1 -2.63 -12.29 18.62
N GLU A 2 -3.55 -11.37 18.44
CA GLU A 2 -4.92 -11.65 18.04
C GLU A 2 -5.01 -11.47 16.53
N TYR A 3 -5.82 -12.28 15.84
CA TYR A 3 -6.05 -12.18 14.40
C TYR A 3 -7.50 -12.56 14.07
N GLU A 4 -8.01 -12.01 12.99
CA GLU A 4 -9.31 -12.30 12.43
C GLU A 4 -9.15 -12.64 10.94
N TYR A 5 -9.89 -13.65 10.46
CA TYR A 5 -9.96 -13.98 9.04
C TYR A 5 -11.13 -13.26 8.38
N PHE A 6 -10.86 -12.66 7.25
CA PHE A 6 -11.87 -12.01 6.41
C PHE A 6 -12.07 -12.82 5.14
N PRO A 7 -13.32 -13.00 4.68
CA PRO A 7 -13.57 -13.70 3.43
C PRO A 7 -12.98 -12.90 2.26
N PHE A 8 -12.30 -13.60 1.37
CA PHE A 8 -11.83 -13.03 0.12
C PHE A 8 -12.17 -14.01 -1.02
N ASP A 9 -13.34 -13.82 -1.63
CA ASP A 9 -13.81 -14.58 -2.79
C ASP A 9 -14.23 -13.59 -3.89
N PRO A 10 -13.24 -12.96 -4.56
CA PRO A 10 -13.50 -11.89 -5.51
C PRO A 10 -14.01 -12.44 -6.84
N LYS A 11 -15.26 -12.90 -6.87
CA LYS A 11 -15.92 -13.36 -8.10
C LYS A 11 -15.96 -12.23 -9.12
N GLY A 12 -15.46 -12.50 -10.31
CA GLY A 12 -15.35 -11.52 -11.38
C GLY A 12 -14.09 -10.65 -11.34
N TYR A 13 -13.16 -10.91 -10.40
CA TYR A 13 -11.90 -10.21 -10.28
C TYR A 13 -10.71 -11.17 -10.25
N LYS A 14 -9.56 -10.67 -10.64
CA LYS A 14 -8.25 -11.31 -10.50
C LYS A 14 -7.32 -10.46 -9.65
N LEU A 15 -6.52 -11.11 -8.80
CA LEU A 15 -5.35 -10.47 -8.22
C LEU A 15 -4.16 -10.65 -9.16
N VAL A 16 -3.56 -9.53 -9.55
CA VAL A 16 -2.45 -9.49 -10.48
C VAL A 16 -1.28 -8.74 -9.86
N LEU A 17 -0.10 -9.38 -9.83
CA LEU A 17 1.13 -8.69 -9.50
C LEU A 17 1.82 -8.24 -10.78
N VAL A 18 2.24 -6.97 -10.79
CA VAL A 18 3.07 -6.42 -11.85
C VAL A 18 4.41 -6.01 -11.25
N ASN A 19 5.46 -6.76 -11.60
CA ASN A 19 6.82 -6.51 -11.13
C ASN A 19 7.50 -5.47 -12.03
N SER A 20 7.90 -4.37 -11.43
CA SER A 20 8.66 -3.29 -12.08
C SER A 20 10.06 -3.71 -12.52
N CYS A 21 10.57 -4.82 -12.04
CA CYS A 21 11.95 -5.26 -12.23
C CYS A 21 12.99 -4.21 -11.73
N VAL A 22 12.61 -3.36 -10.76
CA VAL A 22 13.51 -2.49 -10.02
C VAL A 22 13.99 -3.23 -8.78
N LYS A 23 15.32 -3.24 -8.57
CA LYS A 23 15.92 -3.86 -7.39
C LYS A 23 15.87 -2.90 -6.21
N HIS A 24 15.66 -3.45 -5.01
CA HIS A 24 15.56 -2.70 -3.74
C HIS A 24 16.94 -2.26 -3.20
N GLU A 25 17.71 -1.45 -3.92
CA GLU A 25 19.09 -1.11 -3.53
C GLU A 25 19.18 -0.14 -2.33
N LEU A 26 18.13 0.62 -2.02
CA LEU A 26 18.13 1.66 -0.98
C LEU A 26 17.21 1.34 0.21
N ALA A 27 16.61 0.17 0.26
CA ALA A 27 15.51 -0.13 1.19
C ALA A 27 15.91 -0.10 2.68
N SER A 28 17.12 -0.50 3.07
CA SER A 28 17.48 -0.69 4.47
C SER A 28 17.67 0.62 5.26
N SER A 29 18.31 1.64 4.69
CA SER A 29 18.51 2.93 5.35
C SER A 29 17.22 3.75 5.38
N ALA A 30 16.51 3.85 4.24
CA ALA A 30 15.28 4.61 4.11
C ALA A 30 14.16 4.04 5.00
N TYR A 31 14.08 2.73 5.19
CA TYR A 31 13.15 2.12 6.14
C TYR A 31 13.39 2.56 7.58
N ASN A 32 14.66 2.56 8.00
CA ASN A 32 15.01 3.02 9.34
C ASN A 32 14.71 4.51 9.53
N ASP A 33 14.84 5.32 8.47
CA ASP A 33 14.45 6.73 8.51
C ASP A 33 12.94 6.89 8.73
N ARG A 34 12.09 6.15 7.98
CA ARG A 34 10.63 6.18 8.17
C ARG A 34 10.22 5.74 9.57
N ARG A 35 10.86 4.71 10.08
CA ARG A 35 10.65 4.24 11.45
C ARG A 35 10.99 5.31 12.47
N ARG A 36 12.17 5.95 12.35
CA ARG A 36 12.61 7.03 13.25
C ARG A 36 11.64 8.22 13.22
N SER A 37 11.16 8.61 12.03
CA SER A 37 10.15 9.66 11.87
C SER A 37 8.88 9.32 12.65
N CYS A 38 8.37 8.10 12.54
CA CYS A 38 7.20 7.66 13.30
C CYS A 38 7.45 7.65 14.81
N GLU A 39 8.60 7.11 15.26
CA GLU A 39 8.99 7.06 16.67
C GLU A 39 9.15 8.47 17.26
N ASN A 40 9.66 9.43 16.49
CA ASN A 40 9.76 10.83 16.91
C ASN A 40 8.36 11.42 17.17
N VAL A 41 7.40 11.24 16.28
CA VAL A 41 6.02 11.72 16.49
C VAL A 41 5.39 11.04 17.71
N VAL A 42 5.56 9.72 17.88
CA VAL A 42 5.07 9.00 19.06
C VAL A 42 5.62 9.63 20.35
N SER A 43 6.89 9.99 20.40
CA SER A 43 7.51 10.60 21.59
C SER A 43 6.88 11.94 21.98
N HIS A 44 6.53 12.77 20.97
CA HIS A 44 5.85 14.05 21.19
C HIS A 44 4.41 13.85 21.67
N ILE A 45 3.68 12.89 21.10
CA ILE A 45 2.32 12.57 21.54
C ILE A 45 2.33 11.99 22.96
N ALA A 46 3.23 11.03 23.26
CA ALA A 46 3.34 10.39 24.56
C ALA A 46 3.71 11.37 25.69
N ALA A 47 4.39 12.47 25.38
CA ALA A 47 4.68 13.52 26.34
C ALA A 47 3.42 14.27 26.82
N LYS A 48 2.33 14.21 26.07
CA LYS A 48 1.06 14.91 26.35
C LYS A 48 -0.08 13.95 26.72
N HIS A 49 -0.03 12.72 26.22
CA HIS A 49 -1.09 11.72 26.33
C HIS A 49 -0.57 10.43 26.96
N VAL A 50 -1.25 9.96 28.01
CA VAL A 50 -0.87 8.71 28.70
C VAL A 50 -1.31 7.50 27.89
N GLY A 51 -0.48 6.45 27.85
CA GLY A 51 -0.81 5.18 27.22
C GLY A 51 -0.49 5.09 25.72
N ILE A 52 0.25 6.06 25.19
CA ILE A 52 0.71 6.05 23.80
C ILE A 52 2.08 5.37 23.71
N GLU A 53 2.13 4.19 23.12
CA GLU A 53 3.37 3.43 22.87
C GLU A 53 3.72 3.38 21.38
N THR A 54 2.71 3.45 20.51
CA THR A 54 2.85 3.38 19.05
C THR A 54 1.85 4.28 18.35
N LEU A 55 2.00 4.52 17.04
CA LEU A 55 1.00 5.24 16.23
C LEU A 55 -0.36 4.50 16.13
N ARG A 56 -0.43 3.21 16.53
CA ARG A 56 -1.70 2.50 16.64
C ARG A 56 -2.57 3.10 17.75
N ASP A 57 -1.95 3.61 18.81
CA ASP A 57 -2.63 4.19 19.97
C ASP A 57 -3.02 5.65 19.72
N ALA A 58 -2.41 6.29 18.74
CA ALA A 58 -2.63 7.69 18.40
C ALA A 58 -3.85 7.87 17.47
N ASP A 59 -4.47 9.04 17.56
CA ASP A 59 -5.53 9.50 16.67
C ASP A 59 -5.15 10.78 15.91
N TRP A 60 -6.05 11.23 15.03
CA TRP A 60 -5.85 12.45 14.24
C TRP A 60 -5.72 13.71 15.06
N ALA A 61 -6.47 13.84 16.17
CA ALA A 61 -6.42 15.02 17.02
C ALA A 61 -5.07 15.15 17.72
N MET A 62 -4.54 14.02 18.22
CA MET A 62 -3.21 13.96 18.82
C MET A 62 -2.10 14.30 17.80
N LEU A 63 -2.23 13.83 16.55
CA LEU A 63 -1.28 14.14 15.49
C LEU A 63 -1.29 15.64 15.15
N GLU A 64 -2.47 16.24 14.99
CA GLU A 64 -2.59 17.69 14.71
C GLU A 64 -2.07 18.55 15.86
N GLU A 65 -2.24 18.12 17.10
CA GLU A 65 -1.72 18.82 18.28
C GLU A 65 -0.19 18.94 18.27
N VAL A 66 0.52 17.88 17.86
CA VAL A 66 2.00 17.86 17.84
C VAL A 66 2.59 18.35 16.52
N LYS A 67 1.78 18.63 15.50
CA LYS A 67 2.25 19.10 14.19
C LYS A 67 3.22 20.29 14.23
N PRO A 68 3.04 21.31 15.09
CA PRO A 68 4.00 22.42 15.17
C PRO A 68 5.35 22.04 15.79
N GLU A 69 5.46 20.88 16.43
CA GLU A 69 6.62 20.44 17.19
C GLU A 69 7.52 19.45 16.45
N VAL A 70 7.04 18.92 15.31
CA VAL A 70 7.73 17.93 14.50
C VAL A 70 8.04 18.44 13.09
N SER A 71 8.95 17.78 12.39
CA SER A 71 9.20 18.11 11.00
C SER A 71 8.02 17.74 10.09
N GLU A 72 7.90 18.41 8.94
CA GLU A 72 6.90 18.05 7.93
C GLU A 72 7.05 16.58 7.48
N GLU A 73 8.27 16.09 7.39
CA GLU A 73 8.55 14.70 7.02
C GLU A 73 8.04 13.72 8.07
N ASP A 74 8.32 13.99 9.36
CA ASP A 74 7.84 13.16 10.47
C ASP A 74 6.32 13.16 10.56
N TYR A 75 5.71 14.34 10.44
CA TYR A 75 4.26 14.49 10.38
C TYR A 75 3.65 13.67 9.24
N ASN A 76 4.20 13.77 8.02
CA ASN A 76 3.68 13.05 6.86
C ASN A 76 3.83 11.53 7.03
N CYS A 77 4.93 11.04 7.60
CA CYS A 77 5.10 9.62 7.93
C CYS A 77 4.03 9.14 8.93
N ALA A 78 3.81 9.88 10.01
CA ALA A 78 2.80 9.53 11.01
C ALA A 78 1.38 9.62 10.46
N LYS A 79 1.07 10.67 9.70
CA LYS A 79 -0.20 10.84 8.96
C LYS A 79 -0.52 9.62 8.10
N TYR A 80 0.47 9.14 7.33
CA TYR A 80 0.29 7.94 6.51
C TYR A 80 -0.06 6.72 7.39
N VAL A 81 0.68 6.48 8.46
CA VAL A 81 0.48 5.30 9.33
C VAL A 81 -0.87 5.34 10.05
N ILE A 82 -1.28 6.49 10.58
CA ILE A 82 -2.60 6.65 11.22
C ILE A 82 -3.71 6.45 10.19
N GLY A 83 -3.58 7.03 8.99
CA GLY A 83 -4.54 6.84 7.91
C GLY A 83 -4.60 5.39 7.41
N GLU A 84 -3.46 4.66 7.40
CA GLU A 84 -3.45 3.26 7.02
C GLU A 84 -4.20 2.37 8.03
N LYS A 85 -4.13 2.70 9.33
CA LYS A 85 -4.97 2.05 10.35
C LYS A 85 -6.47 2.18 10.01
N ASP A 86 -6.92 3.36 9.66
CA ASP A 86 -8.32 3.61 9.30
C ASP A 86 -8.70 2.88 7.99
N ARG A 87 -7.81 2.89 6.99
CA ARG A 87 -8.01 2.16 5.71
C ARG A 87 -8.12 0.65 5.92
N VAL A 88 -7.28 0.07 6.78
CA VAL A 88 -7.37 -1.37 7.12
C VAL A 88 -8.74 -1.71 7.70
N LEU A 89 -9.26 -0.93 8.65
CA LEU A 89 -10.58 -1.15 9.23
C LEU A 89 -11.69 -1.03 8.18
N ALA A 90 -11.62 -0.02 7.31
CA ALA A 90 -12.57 0.14 6.21
C ALA A 90 -12.54 -1.04 5.24
N VAL A 91 -11.36 -1.55 4.89
CA VAL A 91 -11.20 -2.73 4.03
C VAL A 91 -11.76 -3.99 4.71
N CYS A 92 -11.58 -4.16 6.02
CA CYS A 92 -12.17 -5.27 6.75
C CYS A 92 -13.70 -5.29 6.63
N GLU A 93 -14.36 -4.16 6.81
CA GLU A 93 -15.81 -4.05 6.65
C GLU A 93 -16.27 -4.22 5.18
N ALA A 94 -15.52 -3.66 4.22
CA ALA A 94 -15.79 -3.85 2.80
C ALA A 94 -15.68 -5.33 2.38
N LEU A 95 -14.68 -6.05 2.87
CA LEU A 95 -14.53 -7.50 2.62
C LEU A 95 -15.68 -8.31 3.19
N LYS A 96 -16.16 -8.00 4.41
CA LYS A 96 -17.35 -8.64 4.99
C LYS A 96 -18.60 -8.42 4.14
N ALA A 97 -18.72 -7.23 3.53
CA ALA A 97 -19.83 -6.87 2.66
C ALA A 97 -19.69 -7.37 1.21
N GLY A 98 -18.51 -7.87 0.82
CA GLY A 98 -18.19 -8.20 -0.58
C GLY A 98 -18.06 -6.97 -1.48
N ASP A 99 -17.78 -5.80 -0.89
CA ASP A 99 -17.63 -4.51 -1.57
C ASP A 99 -16.18 -4.33 -2.06
N TYR A 100 -15.90 -4.89 -3.24
CA TYR A 100 -14.56 -4.83 -3.83
C TYR A 100 -14.24 -3.46 -4.43
N GLU A 101 -15.22 -2.61 -4.70
CA GLU A 101 -15.01 -1.23 -5.14
C GLU A 101 -14.35 -0.42 -4.01
N THR A 102 -14.92 -0.46 -2.81
CA THR A 102 -14.31 0.17 -1.63
C THR A 102 -12.92 -0.39 -1.33
N VAL A 103 -12.71 -1.70 -1.44
CA VAL A 103 -11.37 -2.29 -1.30
C VAL A 103 -10.38 -1.67 -2.29
N GLY A 104 -10.78 -1.54 -3.56
CA GLY A 104 -9.97 -0.94 -4.61
C GLY A 104 -9.66 0.54 -4.37
N GLU A 105 -10.65 1.33 -3.96
CA GLU A 105 -10.44 2.73 -3.58
C GLU A 105 -9.39 2.87 -2.46
N LYS A 106 -9.49 2.04 -1.41
CA LYS A 106 -8.52 2.05 -0.31
C LYS A 106 -7.13 1.58 -0.76
N MET A 107 -7.02 0.70 -1.74
CA MET A 107 -5.73 0.35 -2.35
C MET A 107 -5.08 1.56 -3.02
N TYR A 108 -5.84 2.36 -3.77
CA TYR A 108 -5.32 3.58 -4.39
C TYR A 108 -4.93 4.65 -3.36
N GLU A 109 -5.74 4.86 -2.32
CA GLU A 109 -5.42 5.78 -1.22
C GLU A 109 -4.11 5.36 -0.51
N THR A 110 -3.94 4.05 -0.25
CA THR A 110 -2.70 3.48 0.30
C THR A 110 -1.51 3.78 -0.61
N HIS A 111 -1.64 3.57 -1.92
CA HIS A 111 -0.56 3.84 -2.86
C HIS A 111 -0.15 5.32 -2.86
N GLU A 112 -1.12 6.22 -2.87
CA GLU A 112 -0.87 7.66 -2.82
C GLU A 112 -0.12 8.07 -1.54
N GLY A 113 -0.53 7.53 -0.39
CA GLY A 113 0.15 7.74 0.88
C GLY A 113 1.57 7.17 0.89
N LEU A 114 1.78 5.96 0.34
CA LEU A 114 3.11 5.35 0.19
C LEU A 114 4.04 6.16 -0.72
N SER A 115 3.49 6.74 -1.78
CA SER A 115 4.26 7.54 -2.75
C SER A 115 4.57 8.93 -2.21
N ARG A 116 3.58 9.65 -1.67
CA ARG A 116 3.70 11.08 -1.34
C ARG A 116 4.08 11.35 0.11
N ASP A 117 3.41 10.69 1.05
CA ASP A 117 3.59 10.97 2.48
C ASP A 117 4.74 10.15 3.06
N TYR A 118 4.73 8.82 2.84
CA TYR A 118 5.71 7.89 3.38
C TYR A 118 6.97 7.74 2.50
N LYS A 119 6.88 8.14 1.23
CA LYS A 119 7.98 8.20 0.24
C LYS A 119 8.76 6.90 0.11
N VAL A 120 8.05 5.80 -0.04
CA VAL A 120 8.63 4.46 -0.29
C VAL A 120 8.28 3.90 -1.67
N SER A 121 7.63 4.68 -2.53
CA SER A 121 7.43 4.33 -3.93
C SER A 121 8.66 4.67 -4.78
N CYS A 122 8.57 4.39 -6.07
CA CYS A 122 9.53 4.82 -7.07
C CYS A 122 8.79 5.15 -8.38
N PRO A 123 9.44 5.88 -9.32
CA PRO A 123 8.79 6.29 -10.57
C PRO A 123 8.16 5.15 -11.37
N GLU A 124 8.76 3.96 -11.30
CA GLU A 124 8.25 2.78 -11.99
C GLU A 124 6.97 2.23 -11.34
N LEU A 125 6.91 2.19 -10.00
CA LEU A 125 5.72 1.74 -9.28
C LEU A 125 4.57 2.74 -9.41
N ASP A 126 4.87 4.04 -9.33
CA ASP A 126 3.89 5.11 -9.53
C ASP A 126 3.30 5.05 -10.94
N PHE A 127 4.14 4.81 -11.94
CA PHE A 127 3.69 4.67 -13.32
C PHE A 127 2.83 3.43 -13.56
N LEU A 128 3.14 2.30 -12.92
CA LEU A 128 2.29 1.11 -12.97
C LEU A 128 0.91 1.37 -12.35
N ASN A 129 0.86 2.11 -11.23
CA ASN A 129 -0.39 2.50 -10.60
C ASN A 129 -1.19 3.48 -11.47
N GLU A 130 -0.53 4.44 -12.13
CA GLU A 130 -1.12 5.36 -13.09
C GLU A 130 -1.77 4.62 -14.28
N ILE A 131 -1.05 3.64 -14.86
CA ILE A 131 -1.60 2.78 -15.93
C ILE A 131 -2.84 2.01 -15.43
N ALA A 132 -2.82 1.50 -14.19
CA ALA A 132 -3.96 0.79 -13.63
C ALA A 132 -5.19 1.70 -13.53
N ARG A 133 -5.03 2.94 -13.06
CA ARG A 133 -6.11 3.95 -13.05
C ARG A 133 -6.65 4.25 -14.45
N ASP A 134 -5.74 4.52 -15.40
CA ASP A 134 -6.11 4.82 -16.78
C ASP A 134 -6.91 3.69 -17.46
N CYS A 135 -6.61 2.44 -17.09
CA CYS A 135 -7.32 1.25 -17.58
C CYS A 135 -8.63 0.96 -16.82
N GLY A 136 -8.99 1.73 -15.81
CA GLY A 136 -10.19 1.50 -14.99
C GLY A 136 -10.07 0.29 -14.05
N VAL A 137 -8.85 -0.13 -13.69
CA VAL A 137 -8.62 -1.22 -12.74
C VAL A 137 -9.17 -0.81 -11.37
N THR A 138 -9.93 -1.68 -10.74
CA THR A 138 -10.65 -1.41 -9.48
C THR A 138 -9.74 -0.96 -8.36
N GLY A 139 -8.54 -1.56 -8.20
CA GLY A 139 -7.58 -1.15 -7.18
C GLY A 139 -6.14 -1.50 -7.54
N SER A 140 -5.21 -0.63 -7.15
CA SER A 140 -3.77 -0.86 -7.35
C SER A 140 -2.96 -0.19 -6.24
N ARG A 141 -1.93 -0.86 -5.74
CA ARG A 141 -0.96 -0.29 -4.79
C ARG A 141 0.39 -1.00 -4.84
N VAL A 142 1.39 -0.37 -4.28
CA VAL A 142 2.67 -1.03 -3.99
C VAL A 142 2.44 -2.25 -3.10
N MET A 143 3.10 -3.35 -3.41
CA MET A 143 3.13 -4.56 -2.59
C MET A 143 4.46 -4.68 -1.85
N GLY A 144 4.39 -4.93 -0.54
CA GLY A 144 5.58 -5.03 0.31
C GLY A 144 6.15 -3.67 0.68
N GLY A 145 7.46 -3.61 0.85
CA GLY A 145 8.14 -2.44 1.41
C GLY A 145 8.39 -1.26 0.47
N GLY A 146 8.08 -1.36 -0.78
CA GLY A 146 8.35 -0.31 -1.76
C GLY A 146 9.79 -0.27 -2.27
N PHE A 147 10.23 0.87 -2.76
CA PHE A 147 11.52 1.13 -3.41
C PHE A 147 11.81 0.26 -4.65
N GLY A 148 10.80 -0.34 -5.21
CA GLY A 148 10.82 -1.28 -6.32
C GLY A 148 9.90 -2.49 -6.06
N GLY A 149 10.12 -3.60 -6.77
CA GLY A 149 9.30 -4.79 -6.69
C GLY A 149 7.98 -4.64 -7.44
N CYS A 150 6.85 -5.00 -6.81
CA CYS A 150 5.58 -5.16 -7.49
C CYS A 150 4.52 -4.14 -7.07
N THR A 151 3.56 -3.89 -7.98
CA THR A 151 2.22 -3.49 -7.61
C THR A 151 1.32 -4.72 -7.49
N ILE A 152 0.36 -4.68 -6.56
CA ILE A 152 -0.78 -5.62 -6.50
C ILE A 152 -2.01 -4.91 -7.03
N ASN A 153 -2.73 -5.57 -7.92
CA ASN A 153 -3.85 -5.00 -8.64
C ASN A 153 -5.08 -5.91 -8.52
N LEU A 154 -6.22 -5.32 -8.18
CA LEU A 154 -7.53 -5.96 -8.19
C LEU A 154 -8.21 -5.62 -9.51
N VAL A 155 -8.24 -6.57 -10.43
CA VAL A 155 -8.60 -6.34 -11.83
C VAL A 155 -9.87 -7.11 -12.16
N GLU A 156 -10.90 -6.43 -12.65
CA GLU A 156 -12.07 -7.09 -13.20
C GLU A 156 -11.69 -8.02 -14.36
N ASP A 157 -12.36 -9.19 -14.45
CA ASP A 157 -12.13 -10.16 -15.51
C ASP A 157 -12.24 -9.56 -16.91
N ALA A 158 -13.20 -8.66 -17.11
CA ALA A 158 -13.42 -7.97 -18.38
C ALA A 158 -12.27 -7.05 -18.81
N LEU A 159 -11.55 -6.45 -17.83
CA LEU A 159 -10.46 -5.52 -18.05
C LEU A 159 -9.09 -6.19 -18.13
N TYR A 160 -9.01 -7.45 -17.73
CA TYR A 160 -7.73 -8.15 -17.52
C TYR A 160 -6.80 -8.08 -18.74
N ASN A 161 -7.25 -8.50 -19.93
CA ASN A 161 -6.39 -8.51 -21.10
C ASN A 161 -5.98 -7.10 -21.51
N HIS A 162 -6.91 -6.15 -21.50
CA HIS A 162 -6.62 -4.75 -21.83
C HIS A 162 -5.57 -4.16 -20.88
N PHE A 163 -5.70 -4.40 -19.57
CA PHE A 163 -4.74 -3.94 -18.58
C PHE A 163 -3.35 -4.52 -18.82
N ILE A 164 -3.23 -5.85 -19.00
CA ILE A 164 -1.94 -6.52 -19.20
C ILE A 164 -1.23 -6.02 -20.44
N ASP A 165 -1.94 -5.92 -21.57
CA ASP A 165 -1.36 -5.44 -22.83
C ASP A 165 -0.92 -3.98 -22.73
N THR A 166 -1.73 -3.14 -22.07
CA THR A 166 -1.41 -1.72 -21.85
C THR A 166 -0.19 -1.56 -20.94
N VAL A 167 -0.12 -2.33 -19.84
CA VAL A 167 1.03 -2.33 -18.94
C VAL A 167 2.31 -2.68 -19.69
N LYS A 168 2.34 -3.79 -20.43
CA LYS A 168 3.51 -4.21 -21.19
C LYS A 168 3.97 -3.16 -22.20
N LEU A 169 3.01 -2.61 -22.95
CA LEU A 169 3.28 -1.61 -23.99
C LEU A 169 3.81 -0.31 -23.39
N LYS A 170 3.04 0.32 -22.50
CA LYS A 170 3.38 1.64 -21.93
C LYS A 170 4.64 1.58 -21.07
N TYR A 171 4.79 0.54 -20.24
CA TYR A 171 5.95 0.39 -19.37
C TYR A 171 7.24 0.20 -20.17
N LYS A 172 7.22 -0.68 -21.19
CA LYS A 172 8.36 -0.87 -22.09
C LYS A 172 8.74 0.40 -22.84
N ALA A 173 7.74 1.15 -23.32
CA ALA A 173 7.97 2.42 -24.00
C ALA A 173 8.64 3.46 -23.10
N LYS A 174 8.28 3.53 -21.81
CA LYS A 174 8.82 4.52 -20.85
C LYS A 174 10.16 4.11 -20.25
N PHE A 175 10.35 2.84 -19.89
CA PHE A 175 11.53 2.37 -19.15
C PHE A 175 12.47 1.45 -19.93
N GLY A 176 12.15 1.13 -21.20
CA GLY A 176 13.00 0.30 -22.07
C GLY A 176 13.05 -1.18 -21.69
N LYS A 177 12.28 -1.61 -20.68
CA LYS A 177 12.21 -3.00 -20.19
C LYS A 177 10.76 -3.43 -20.02
N GLU A 178 10.50 -4.72 -20.16
CA GLU A 178 9.17 -5.28 -19.92
C GLU A 178 8.97 -5.57 -18.42
N PRO A 179 7.80 -5.27 -17.86
CA PRO A 179 7.44 -5.70 -16.52
C PRO A 179 7.08 -7.19 -16.55
N LEU A 180 7.24 -7.88 -15.41
CA LEU A 180 6.77 -9.25 -15.28
C LEU A 180 5.38 -9.26 -14.64
N VAL A 181 4.49 -10.08 -15.18
CA VAL A 181 3.09 -10.16 -14.70
C VAL A 181 2.84 -11.55 -14.13
N TYR A 182 2.22 -11.59 -12.95
CA TYR A 182 1.87 -12.83 -12.27
C TYR A 182 0.41 -12.82 -11.85
N ASN A 183 -0.34 -13.85 -12.22
CA ASN A 183 -1.65 -14.11 -11.63
C ASN A 183 -1.46 -14.75 -10.26
N VAL A 184 -2.17 -14.24 -9.26
CA VAL A 184 -2.08 -14.70 -7.89
C VAL A 184 -3.31 -15.52 -7.54
N VAL A 185 -3.08 -16.66 -6.92
CA VAL A 185 -4.12 -17.46 -6.28
C VAL A 185 -3.83 -17.49 -4.79
N ILE A 186 -4.83 -17.16 -3.98
CA ILE A 186 -4.72 -17.24 -2.53
C ILE A 186 -4.73 -18.71 -2.13
N GLY A 187 -3.72 -19.08 -1.36
CA GLY A 187 -3.58 -20.45 -0.83
C GLY A 187 -3.65 -20.46 0.70
N ASP A 188 -3.58 -21.67 1.28
CA ASP A 188 -3.68 -21.89 2.73
C ASP A 188 -2.50 -21.36 3.56
N GLY A 189 -1.49 -20.79 2.91
CA GLY A 189 -0.28 -20.29 3.58
C GLY A 189 0.75 -21.39 3.85
N SER A 190 1.68 -21.10 4.77
CA SER A 190 2.75 -22.03 5.13
C SER A 190 2.22 -23.20 5.95
N ARG A 191 2.60 -24.43 5.55
CA ARG A 191 2.23 -25.66 6.25
C ARG A 191 3.44 -26.58 6.39
N LYS A 192 3.41 -27.47 7.41
CA LYS A 192 4.38 -28.55 7.52
C LYS A 192 4.16 -29.54 6.37
N LEU A 193 5.21 -29.84 5.63
CA LEU A 193 5.21 -30.95 4.68
C LEU A 193 5.29 -32.25 5.49
N LEU A 194 4.32 -33.15 5.30
CA LEU A 194 4.31 -34.49 5.87
C LEU A 194 5.24 -35.40 5.06
#